data_fbd7fb21d95bcd46362d8e14e7d88ea8
#
_entry.id   fbd7fb21d95bcd46362d8e14e7d88ea8
#
_cell.length_a   1.000
_cell.length_b   1.000
_cell.length_c   1.000
_cell.angle_alpha   90.00
_cell.angle_beta   90.00
_cell.angle_gamma   90.00
#
_symmetry.space_group_name_H-M   'P 1'
#
loop_
_entity.id
_entity.type
_entity.pdbx_description
1 polymer ?
#
loop_
_entity_poly.entity_id
_entity_poly.type
_entity_poly.pdbx_seq_one_letter_code
_entity_poly.pdbx_strand_id
1 'polypeptide(L)'
;MLAMSIGLPTHPAKCYAASGPSWIAENILNNTGFVGRISRDLVLRELPLRDAVKFWGAAASRRSAAELLDVLSVTGGVPRYLEEVRPSLPALENIRRMCFLPEGTLFKDFKRIFADVFGPRAALKARILRAIADGPLNGAEIAKAIGIGRGGTISDELDELELAGFVAKDAGLNPETATRTRTSQYRLSDNYTRFYLQYVEPRATEIEGRKYKFAALESLPRWSTVLGYQFENLVLANFDRLQELLGLKGTEILSAAPWRKKAADGKSGCQIDLLVQTARTVWVVEVKRRARIGEEAVDEVRTKLARIRFKGRKSIRTALVYCGELAPVVRGSGFFDFLVPAEELFR
;
A
#
# COMPACT_ATOMS: atom_id res chain seq x y z
N MET A 1 23.21 -4.01 0.03
CA MET A 1 24.26 -3.98 -1.01
C MET A 1 24.88 -2.60 -0.99
N LEU A 2 26.12 -2.49 -0.44
CA LEU A 2 26.86 -1.23 -0.40
C LEU A 2 27.37 -0.91 -1.81
N ALA A 3 26.94 0.19 -2.38
CA ALA A 3 27.64 0.81 -3.51
C ALA A 3 28.44 2.00 -2.99
N MET A 4 29.71 1.80 -2.71
CA MET A 4 30.66 2.89 -2.54
C MET A 4 31.18 3.28 -3.93
N SER A 5 30.83 4.47 -4.41
CA SER A 5 31.49 5.07 -5.57
C SER A 5 32.41 6.20 -5.06
N ILE A 6 33.69 5.99 -5.16
CA ILE A 6 34.70 7.03 -4.90
C ILE A 6 35.10 7.62 -6.25
N GLY A 7 34.59 8.78 -6.58
CA GLY A 7 35.02 9.56 -7.77
C GLY A 7 36.05 10.62 -7.39
N LEU A 8 37.16 10.65 -8.07
CA LEU A 8 38.30 11.62 -7.91
C LEU A 8 37.96 13.02 -8.42
N PRO A 9 38.74 14.07 -8.11
CA PRO A 9 38.23 15.29 -7.48
C PRO A 9 38.36 16.53 -8.37
N THR A 10 37.26 17.21 -8.61
CA THR A 10 37.24 18.67 -8.83
C THR A 10 36.09 19.37 -8.10
N HIS A 11 35.31 18.63 -7.33
CA HIS A 11 34.29 19.15 -6.42
C HIS A 11 34.41 18.47 -5.04
N PRO A 12 33.95 19.12 -3.94
CA PRO A 12 33.98 18.48 -2.63
C PRO A 12 33.31 17.09 -2.71
N ALA A 13 34.05 16.08 -2.28
CA ALA A 13 33.63 14.68 -2.34
C ALA A 13 32.24 14.52 -1.73
N LYS A 14 31.24 14.23 -2.55
CA LYS A 14 29.90 13.88 -2.07
C LYS A 14 29.92 12.42 -1.69
N CYS A 15 29.81 12.14 -0.40
CA CYS A 15 29.66 10.77 0.09
C CYS A 15 28.16 10.43 0.12
N TYR A 16 27.77 9.39 -0.60
CA TYR A 16 26.40 8.87 -0.56
C TYR A 16 26.42 7.57 0.22
N ALA A 17 25.67 7.51 1.32
CA ALA A 17 25.41 6.25 2.02
C ALA A 17 23.97 5.82 1.74
N ALA A 18 23.80 4.61 1.20
CA ALA A 18 22.50 3.97 1.06
C ALA A 18 22.46 2.71 1.93
N SER A 19 21.51 2.63 2.83
CA SER A 19 21.34 1.51 3.75
C SER A 19 19.86 1.33 4.11
N GLY A 20 19.53 0.22 4.77
CA GLY A 20 18.18 0.02 5.32
C GLY A 20 17.82 1.11 6.34
N PRO A 21 16.54 1.53 6.39
CA PRO A 21 16.09 2.66 7.22
C PRO A 21 16.45 2.53 8.69
N SER A 22 16.32 1.35 9.28
CA SER A 22 16.62 1.11 10.70
C SER A 22 18.11 1.32 10.99
N TRP A 23 19.00 0.83 10.12
CA TRP A 23 20.44 1.00 10.28
C TRP A 23 20.85 2.48 10.16
N ILE A 24 20.25 3.22 9.22
CA ILE A 24 20.49 4.66 9.06
C ILE A 24 20.04 5.42 10.30
N ALA A 25 18.82 5.12 10.80
CA ALA A 25 18.31 5.76 12.01
C ALA A 25 19.21 5.50 13.22
N GLU A 26 19.61 4.25 13.45
CA GLU A 26 20.42 3.86 14.61
C GLU A 26 21.87 4.36 14.52
N ASN A 27 22.50 4.28 13.34
CA ASN A 27 23.94 4.47 13.20
C ASN A 27 24.34 5.83 12.59
N ILE A 28 23.45 6.52 11.92
CA ILE A 28 23.74 7.81 11.27
C ILE A 28 22.94 8.94 11.92
N LEU A 29 21.61 8.86 11.90
CA LEU A 29 20.76 9.97 12.36
C LEU A 29 20.85 10.20 13.87
N ASN A 30 20.95 9.12 14.66
CA ASN A 30 21.08 9.18 16.12
C ASN A 30 22.52 9.31 16.59
N ASN A 31 23.51 9.30 15.68
CA ASN A 31 24.91 9.41 16.05
C ASN A 31 25.34 10.87 16.10
N THR A 32 25.68 11.36 17.29
CA THR A 32 26.12 12.74 17.52
C THR A 32 27.34 13.17 16.67
N GLY A 33 28.17 12.20 16.23
CA GLY A 33 29.32 12.45 15.36
C GLY A 33 28.94 12.97 13.97
N PHE A 34 27.67 12.79 13.54
CA PHE A 34 27.17 13.27 12.26
C PHE A 34 26.32 14.53 12.35
N VAL A 35 26.03 15.02 13.56
CA VAL A 35 25.26 16.27 13.74
C VAL A 35 25.93 17.43 13.04
N GLY A 36 25.21 18.12 12.15
CA GLY A 36 25.72 19.23 11.36
C GLY A 36 26.60 18.85 10.17
N ARG A 37 26.85 17.54 9.94
CA ARG A 37 27.65 17.03 8.80
C ARG A 37 26.81 16.44 7.69
N ILE A 38 25.53 16.17 7.95
CA ILE A 38 24.57 15.70 6.94
C ILE A 38 23.99 16.95 6.26
N SER A 39 24.30 17.14 4.98
CA SER A 39 23.82 18.27 4.21
C SER A 39 22.41 18.04 3.65
N ARG A 40 22.01 16.78 3.47
CA ARG A 40 20.69 16.39 2.99
C ARG A 40 20.43 14.92 3.25
N ASP A 41 19.25 14.60 3.75
CA ASP A 41 18.68 13.27 3.76
C ASP A 41 17.60 13.14 2.67
N LEU A 42 17.53 11.99 2.05
CA LEU A 42 16.56 11.67 1.01
C LEU A 42 15.98 10.27 1.29
N VAL A 43 14.71 10.23 1.60
CA VAL A 43 13.98 8.97 1.72
C VAL A 43 13.45 8.58 0.33
N LEU A 44 14.02 7.53 -0.24
CA LEU A 44 13.53 6.95 -1.49
C LEU A 44 12.33 6.07 -1.18
N ARG A 45 11.18 6.47 -1.68
CA ARG A 45 9.94 5.69 -1.62
C ARG A 45 9.78 4.86 -2.90
N GLU A 46 8.78 4.00 -2.91
CA GLU A 46 8.34 3.32 -4.14
C GLU A 46 8.03 4.34 -5.24
N LEU A 47 8.27 3.96 -6.47
CA LEU A 47 7.88 4.78 -7.62
C LEU A 47 6.37 4.97 -7.67
N PRO A 48 5.90 6.19 -7.98
CA PRO A 48 4.48 6.38 -8.27
C PRO A 48 4.07 5.58 -9.51
N LEU A 49 2.79 5.24 -9.60
CA LEU A 49 2.25 4.37 -10.67
C LEU A 49 2.63 4.85 -12.07
N ARG A 50 2.58 6.17 -12.32
CA ARG A 50 2.95 6.78 -13.61
C ARG A 50 4.41 6.53 -14.01
N ASP A 51 5.30 6.35 -13.03
CA ASP A 51 6.71 6.06 -13.27
C ASP A 51 6.97 4.55 -13.30
N ALA A 52 6.27 3.79 -12.47
CA ALA A 52 6.34 2.33 -12.43
C ALA A 52 5.94 1.69 -13.78
N VAL A 53 4.90 2.20 -14.45
CA VAL A 53 4.46 1.67 -15.75
C VAL A 53 5.47 1.90 -16.87
N LYS A 54 6.44 2.79 -16.71
CA LYS A 54 7.51 3.02 -17.70
C LYS A 54 8.41 1.79 -17.90
N PHE A 55 8.45 0.87 -16.94
CA PHE A 55 9.19 -0.40 -17.07
C PHE A 55 8.62 -1.32 -18.16
N TRP A 56 7.37 -1.10 -18.60
CA TRP A 56 6.82 -1.78 -19.79
C TRP A 56 7.23 -1.14 -21.12
N GLY A 57 7.89 0.04 -21.09
CA GLY A 57 8.28 0.75 -22.30
C GLY A 57 7.09 0.96 -23.24
N ALA A 58 7.30 0.77 -24.53
CA ALA A 58 6.24 0.89 -25.54
C ALA A 58 5.10 -0.14 -25.40
N ALA A 59 5.30 -1.19 -24.62
CA ALA A 59 4.22 -2.17 -24.37
C ALA A 59 3.14 -1.65 -23.41
N ALA A 60 3.44 -0.64 -22.58
CA ALA A 60 2.49 -0.09 -21.61
C ALA A 60 1.17 0.35 -22.26
N SER A 61 1.25 1.03 -23.40
CA SER A 61 0.07 1.52 -24.13
C SER A 61 -0.82 0.43 -24.74
N ARG A 62 -0.31 -0.80 -24.81
CA ARG A 62 -1.02 -1.97 -25.34
C ARG A 62 -1.52 -2.91 -24.25
N ARG A 63 -1.32 -2.57 -22.98
CA ARG A 63 -1.79 -3.33 -21.82
C ARG A 63 -3.00 -2.66 -21.21
N SER A 64 -3.95 -3.45 -20.74
CA SER A 64 -5.05 -2.91 -19.96
C SER A 64 -4.57 -2.46 -18.58
N ALA A 65 -5.27 -1.49 -17.98
CA ALA A 65 -4.98 -1.09 -16.62
C ALA A 65 -5.05 -2.27 -15.63
N ALA A 66 -5.99 -3.19 -15.84
CA ALA A 66 -6.10 -4.39 -15.02
C ALA A 66 -4.83 -5.25 -15.08
N GLU A 67 -4.28 -5.46 -16.28
CA GLU A 67 -3.04 -6.24 -16.47
C GLU A 67 -1.83 -5.57 -15.82
N LEU A 68 -1.69 -4.26 -15.95
CA LEU A 68 -0.63 -3.51 -15.28
C LEU A 68 -0.78 -3.57 -13.76
N LEU A 69 -2.00 -3.37 -13.25
CA LEU A 69 -2.31 -3.45 -11.82
C LEU A 69 -2.09 -4.84 -11.23
N ASP A 70 -2.29 -5.92 -11.98
CA ASP A 70 -2.02 -7.27 -11.50
C ASP A 70 -0.55 -7.42 -11.09
N VAL A 71 0.37 -6.98 -11.93
CA VAL A 71 1.80 -7.03 -11.62
C VAL A 71 2.14 -6.04 -10.50
N LEU A 72 1.65 -4.78 -10.59
CA LEU A 72 1.91 -3.75 -9.58
C LEU A 72 1.29 -4.09 -8.23
N SER A 73 0.22 -4.88 -8.20
CA SER A 73 -0.34 -5.44 -6.96
C SER A 73 0.62 -6.39 -6.25
N VAL A 74 1.60 -6.93 -6.95
CA VAL A 74 2.64 -7.79 -6.37
C VAL A 74 3.93 -7.03 -6.13
N THR A 75 4.39 -6.27 -7.12
CA THR A 75 5.69 -5.60 -7.07
C THR A 75 5.69 -4.28 -6.33
N GLY A 76 4.50 -3.66 -6.14
CA GLY A 76 4.44 -2.24 -5.79
C GLY A 76 5.16 -1.41 -6.85
N GLY A 77 5.65 -0.25 -6.43
CA GLY A 77 6.52 0.61 -7.22
C GLY A 77 8.02 0.37 -6.97
N VAL A 78 8.42 -0.82 -6.50
CA VAL A 78 9.81 -1.14 -6.17
C VAL A 78 10.63 -1.38 -7.44
N PRO A 79 11.62 -0.50 -7.78
CA PRO A 79 12.36 -0.59 -9.05
C PRO A 79 12.99 -1.96 -9.28
N ARG A 80 13.62 -2.53 -8.25
CA ARG A 80 14.27 -3.85 -8.32
C ARG A 80 13.31 -4.97 -8.75
N TYR A 81 12.04 -4.90 -8.32
CA TYR A 81 11.03 -5.89 -8.72
C TYR A 81 10.49 -5.60 -10.12
N LEU A 82 10.38 -4.33 -10.48
CA LEU A 82 9.92 -3.90 -11.79
C LEU A 82 10.91 -4.26 -12.91
N GLU A 83 12.23 -4.29 -12.62
CA GLU A 83 13.27 -4.75 -13.54
C GLU A 83 13.09 -6.23 -13.95
N GLU A 84 12.43 -7.03 -13.11
CA GLU A 84 12.13 -8.43 -13.40
C GLU A 84 10.93 -8.61 -14.35
N VAL A 85 10.15 -7.56 -14.59
CA VAL A 85 8.98 -7.63 -15.47
C VAL A 85 9.42 -7.84 -16.92
N ARG A 86 8.81 -8.80 -17.57
CA ARG A 86 8.95 -9.03 -19.02
C ARG A 86 7.72 -8.44 -19.73
N PRO A 87 7.84 -7.30 -20.40
CA PRO A 87 6.71 -6.62 -21.03
C PRO A 87 5.97 -7.43 -22.09
N SER A 88 6.62 -8.45 -22.67
CA SER A 88 6.04 -9.36 -23.67
C SER A 88 5.13 -10.43 -23.08
N LEU A 89 5.25 -10.72 -21.77
CA LEU A 89 4.47 -11.74 -21.10
C LEU A 89 3.18 -11.18 -20.50
N PRO A 90 2.11 -11.98 -20.41
CA PRO A 90 0.93 -11.64 -19.61
C PRO A 90 1.26 -11.42 -18.14
N ALA A 91 0.41 -10.65 -17.43
CA ALA A 91 0.63 -10.33 -16.02
C ALA A 91 0.80 -11.57 -15.14
N LEU A 92 -0.10 -12.54 -15.27
CA LEU A 92 -0.06 -13.78 -14.48
C LEU A 92 1.20 -14.60 -14.71
N GLU A 93 1.74 -14.56 -15.93
CA GLU A 93 2.99 -15.26 -16.23
C GLU A 93 4.21 -14.52 -15.65
N ASN A 94 4.19 -13.19 -15.62
CA ASN A 94 5.18 -12.42 -14.89
C ASN A 94 5.13 -12.75 -13.38
N ILE A 95 3.94 -12.76 -12.77
CA ILE A 95 3.76 -13.11 -11.35
C ILE A 95 4.23 -14.54 -11.09
N ARG A 96 3.84 -15.50 -11.94
CA ARG A 96 4.29 -16.91 -11.84
C ARG A 96 5.80 -17.01 -11.82
N ARG A 97 6.44 -16.41 -12.80
CA ARG A 97 7.89 -16.44 -12.97
C ARG A 97 8.62 -15.84 -11.78
N MET A 98 8.13 -14.74 -11.25
CA MET A 98 8.76 -14.05 -10.14
C MET A 98 8.51 -14.73 -8.78
N CYS A 99 7.30 -15.26 -8.54
CA CYS A 99 6.86 -15.66 -7.20
C CYS A 99 6.62 -17.16 -7.02
N PHE A 100 6.29 -17.91 -8.10
CA PHE A 100 5.83 -19.29 -8.02
C PHE A 100 6.74 -20.31 -8.73
N LEU A 101 7.95 -19.90 -9.04
CA LEU A 101 9.00 -20.81 -9.52
C LEU A 101 10.18 -20.79 -8.54
N PRO A 102 10.89 -21.94 -8.37
CA PRO A 102 12.05 -22.01 -7.45
C PRO A 102 13.16 -21.01 -7.76
N GLU A 103 13.33 -20.69 -9.06
CA GLU A 103 14.28 -19.71 -9.56
C GLU A 103 13.78 -18.26 -9.47
N GLY A 104 12.52 -18.03 -9.12
CA GLY A 104 11.90 -16.71 -9.06
C GLY A 104 12.57 -15.79 -8.06
N THR A 105 12.88 -14.58 -8.49
CA THR A 105 13.55 -13.56 -7.65
C THR A 105 12.75 -13.27 -6.39
N LEU A 106 11.46 -13.02 -6.53
CA LEU A 106 10.59 -12.70 -5.40
C LEU A 106 10.29 -13.92 -4.50
N PHE A 107 10.44 -15.14 -5.01
CA PHE A 107 10.35 -16.33 -4.16
C PHE A 107 11.55 -16.43 -3.20
N LYS A 108 12.76 -16.12 -3.68
CA LYS A 108 14.00 -16.30 -2.92
C LYS A 108 14.30 -15.15 -1.97
N ASP A 109 13.98 -13.94 -2.39
CA ASP A 109 14.54 -12.74 -1.76
C ASP A 109 13.86 -12.33 -0.46
N PHE A 110 12.59 -12.69 -0.21
CA PHE A 110 11.85 -12.21 0.96
C PHE A 110 12.56 -12.52 2.29
N LYS A 111 12.87 -13.81 2.51
CA LYS A 111 13.50 -14.23 3.77
C LYS A 111 14.85 -13.56 3.97
N ARG A 112 15.60 -13.39 2.89
CA ARG A 112 16.91 -12.75 2.91
C ARG A 112 16.81 -11.26 3.17
N ILE A 113 16.00 -10.54 2.41
CA ILE A 113 15.80 -9.09 2.56
C ILE A 113 15.29 -8.79 3.98
N PHE A 114 14.30 -9.57 4.43
CA PHE A 114 13.68 -9.36 5.74
C PHE A 114 14.66 -9.61 6.89
N ALA A 115 15.49 -10.66 6.80
CA ALA A 115 16.54 -10.94 7.77
C ALA A 115 17.64 -9.87 7.75
N ASP A 116 18.05 -9.42 6.56
CA ASP A 116 19.08 -8.39 6.40
C ASP A 116 18.62 -7.02 6.94
N VAL A 117 17.33 -6.68 6.77
CA VAL A 117 16.78 -5.40 7.24
C VAL A 117 16.58 -5.38 8.76
N PHE A 118 16.12 -6.47 9.37
CA PHE A 118 15.67 -6.48 10.75
C PHE A 118 16.52 -7.32 11.71
N GLY A 119 17.47 -8.10 11.20
CA GLY A 119 18.42 -8.87 12.01
C GLY A 119 17.72 -9.76 13.05
N PRO A 120 18.20 -9.74 14.33
CA PRO A 120 17.67 -10.62 15.37
C PRO A 120 16.17 -10.43 15.68
N ARG A 121 15.61 -9.26 15.41
CA ARG A 121 14.19 -8.94 15.65
C ARG A 121 13.26 -9.28 14.48
N ALA A 122 13.77 -9.83 13.39
CA ALA A 122 12.98 -10.20 12.20
C ALA A 122 11.81 -11.14 12.53
N ALA A 123 11.99 -12.09 13.45
CA ALA A 123 10.93 -13.04 13.83
C ALA A 123 9.69 -12.35 14.45
N LEU A 124 9.89 -11.36 15.33
CA LEU A 124 8.79 -10.60 15.94
C LEU A 124 8.09 -9.75 14.92
N LYS A 125 8.82 -9.04 14.07
CA LYS A 125 8.28 -8.22 12.98
C LYS A 125 7.46 -9.06 11.99
N ALA A 126 7.94 -10.26 11.65
CA ALA A 126 7.19 -11.19 10.80
C ALA A 126 5.84 -11.61 11.43
N ARG A 127 5.79 -11.82 12.76
CA ARG A 127 4.54 -12.11 13.48
C ARG A 127 3.57 -10.92 13.41
N ILE A 128 4.08 -9.69 13.58
CA ILE A 128 3.29 -8.46 13.45
C ILE A 128 2.71 -8.35 12.05
N LEU A 129 3.54 -8.51 11.00
CA LEU A 129 3.09 -8.42 9.61
C LEU A 129 2.03 -9.48 9.27
N ARG A 130 2.19 -10.74 9.75
CA ARG A 130 1.17 -11.78 9.59
C ARG A 130 -0.16 -11.40 10.26
N ALA A 131 -0.10 -10.79 11.45
CA ALA A 131 -1.31 -10.37 12.17
C ALA A 131 -2.11 -9.31 11.40
N ILE A 132 -1.45 -8.43 10.63
CA ILE A 132 -2.10 -7.36 9.85
C ILE A 132 -2.26 -7.69 8.36
N ALA A 133 -1.87 -8.89 7.93
CA ALA A 133 -1.96 -9.28 6.52
C ALA A 133 -3.42 -9.35 6.00
N ASP A 134 -4.35 -9.72 6.87
CA ASP A 134 -5.78 -9.84 6.55
C ASP A 134 -6.57 -8.53 6.74
N GLY A 135 -5.94 -7.50 7.28
CA GLY A 135 -6.55 -6.19 7.46
C GLY A 135 -5.87 -5.36 8.55
N PRO A 136 -6.14 -4.06 8.60
CA PRO A 136 -5.51 -3.17 9.58
C PRO A 136 -5.98 -3.48 11.00
N LEU A 137 -5.02 -3.41 11.94
CA LEU A 137 -5.25 -3.56 13.38
C LEU A 137 -4.60 -2.39 14.13
N ASN A 138 -5.13 -2.07 15.32
CA ASN A 138 -4.41 -1.17 16.23
C ASN A 138 -3.36 -1.92 17.04
N GLY A 139 -2.44 -1.18 17.69
CA GLY A 139 -1.34 -1.78 18.44
C GLY A 139 -1.80 -2.77 19.54
N ALA A 140 -2.93 -2.52 20.20
CA ALA A 140 -3.47 -3.43 21.20
C ALA A 140 -4.02 -4.74 20.60
N GLU A 141 -4.63 -4.65 19.44
CA GLU A 141 -5.11 -5.83 18.69
C GLU A 141 -3.97 -6.65 18.15
N ILE A 142 -2.91 -5.99 17.65
CA ILE A 142 -1.67 -6.65 17.22
C ILE A 142 -1.05 -7.40 18.41
N ALA A 143 -0.86 -6.71 19.54
CA ALA A 143 -0.33 -7.32 20.78
C ALA A 143 -1.09 -8.58 21.17
N LYS A 144 -2.42 -8.49 21.17
CA LYS A 144 -3.31 -9.63 21.47
C LYS A 144 -3.14 -10.76 20.44
N ALA A 145 -3.11 -10.44 19.15
CA ALA A 145 -3.02 -11.42 18.07
C ALA A 145 -1.71 -12.22 18.11
N ILE A 146 -0.61 -11.56 18.52
CA ILE A 146 0.70 -12.21 18.62
C ILE A 146 1.03 -12.73 20.03
N GLY A 147 0.07 -12.62 20.99
CA GLY A 147 0.24 -13.17 22.34
C GLY A 147 1.31 -12.47 23.18
N ILE A 148 1.52 -11.16 23.01
CA ILE A 148 2.46 -10.35 23.76
C ILE A 148 1.70 -9.34 24.62
N GLY A 149 2.19 -9.08 25.83
CA GLY A 149 1.61 -8.05 26.71
C GLY A 149 1.69 -6.65 26.07
N ARG A 150 0.79 -5.77 26.51
CA ARG A 150 0.86 -4.35 26.10
C ARG A 150 2.13 -3.72 26.67
N GLY A 151 2.98 -3.13 25.82
CA GLY A 151 4.20 -2.48 26.25
C GLY A 151 4.88 -1.70 25.12
N GLY A 152 5.92 -0.92 25.46
CA GLY A 152 6.68 -0.10 24.52
C GLY A 152 7.26 -0.89 23.34
N THR A 153 7.65 -2.13 23.56
CA THR A 153 8.27 -2.99 22.54
C THR A 153 7.47 -3.08 21.24
N ILE A 154 6.13 -3.21 21.32
CA ILE A 154 5.31 -3.28 20.08
C ILE A 154 5.27 -1.93 19.36
N SER A 155 5.23 -0.83 20.09
CA SER A 155 5.26 0.52 19.49
C SER A 155 6.56 0.72 18.71
N ASP A 156 7.68 0.37 19.33
CA ASP A 156 9.00 0.51 18.71
C ASP A 156 9.13 -0.35 17.45
N GLU A 157 8.66 -1.60 17.50
CA GLU A 157 8.67 -2.50 16.34
C GLU A 157 7.76 -2.00 15.20
N LEU A 158 6.61 -1.39 15.54
CA LEU A 158 5.71 -0.80 14.55
C LEU A 158 6.29 0.47 13.93
N ASP A 159 6.95 1.32 14.72
CA ASP A 159 7.61 2.53 14.23
C ASP A 159 8.79 2.17 13.31
N GLU A 160 9.56 1.11 13.62
CA GLU A 160 10.61 0.59 12.72
C GLU A 160 10.03 0.02 11.42
N LEU A 161 8.92 -0.73 11.49
CA LEU A 161 8.24 -1.27 10.31
C LEU A 161 7.64 -0.15 9.44
N GLU A 162 7.14 0.93 10.05
CA GLU A 162 6.65 2.11 9.35
C GLU A 162 7.81 2.84 8.65
N LEU A 163 8.91 3.06 9.36
CA LEU A 163 10.12 3.69 8.81
C LEU A 163 10.68 2.89 7.63
N ALA A 164 10.64 1.56 7.74
CA ALA A 164 11.08 0.66 6.67
C ALA A 164 10.09 0.52 5.50
N GLY A 165 8.88 1.12 5.60
CA GLY A 165 7.88 1.12 4.54
C GLY A 165 6.99 -0.12 4.46
N PHE A 166 7.15 -1.09 5.37
CA PHE A 166 6.31 -2.29 5.39
C PHE A 166 4.89 -2.01 5.90
N VAL A 167 4.75 -1.06 6.79
CA VAL A 167 3.50 -0.71 7.46
C VAL A 167 3.21 0.78 7.29
N ALA A 168 1.94 1.12 7.09
CA ALA A 168 1.47 2.48 7.18
C ALA A 168 0.64 2.66 8.47
N LYS A 169 0.90 3.75 9.16
CA LYS A 169 0.16 4.18 10.34
C LYS A 169 -0.95 5.14 9.91
N ASP A 170 -2.14 4.62 9.79
CA ASP A 170 -3.30 5.40 9.38
C ASP A 170 -3.83 6.19 10.59
N ALA A 171 -3.52 7.48 10.63
CA ALA A 171 -3.96 8.42 11.64
C ALA A 171 -4.72 9.56 10.98
N GLY A 172 -6.04 9.48 11.00
CA GLY A 172 -6.93 10.48 10.43
C GLY A 172 -7.57 11.39 11.48
N LEU A 173 -8.38 12.32 10.99
CA LEU A 173 -9.31 13.06 11.84
C LEU A 173 -10.61 12.27 11.98
N ASN A 174 -11.11 12.16 13.22
CA ASN A 174 -12.45 11.63 13.43
C ASN A 174 -13.45 12.62 12.79
N PRO A 175 -14.27 12.18 11.82
CA PRO A 175 -15.20 13.07 11.13
C PRO A 175 -16.26 13.69 12.07
N GLU A 176 -16.65 12.99 13.14
CA GLU A 176 -17.68 13.44 14.07
C GLU A 176 -17.18 14.53 15.03
N THR A 177 -15.90 14.48 15.43
CA THR A 177 -15.31 15.39 16.41
C THR A 177 -14.33 16.40 15.79
N ALA A 178 -13.86 16.12 14.58
CA ALA A 178 -12.79 16.85 13.88
C ALA A 178 -11.47 16.90 14.68
N THR A 179 -11.25 15.92 15.55
CA THR A 179 -10.01 15.75 16.33
C THR A 179 -9.22 14.57 15.80
N ARG A 180 -7.92 14.55 16.02
CA ARG A 180 -7.10 13.37 15.68
C ARG A 180 -7.59 12.14 16.43
N THR A 181 -7.65 11.00 15.75
CA THR A 181 -7.98 9.72 16.40
C THR A 181 -6.89 9.36 17.40
N ARG A 182 -7.30 8.97 18.63
CA ARG A 182 -6.34 8.55 19.66
C ARG A 182 -5.65 7.24 19.35
N THR A 183 -6.28 6.42 18.53
CA THR A 183 -5.79 5.08 18.21
C THR A 183 -5.53 5.00 16.71
N SER A 184 -4.26 4.89 16.35
CA SER A 184 -3.86 4.64 14.96
C SER A 184 -4.16 3.20 14.58
N GLN A 185 -4.50 2.99 13.31
CA GLN A 185 -4.56 1.67 12.70
C GLN A 185 -3.26 1.44 11.92
N TYR A 186 -2.73 0.24 12.01
CA TYR A 186 -1.54 -0.16 11.25
C TYR A 186 -1.97 -1.09 10.12
N ARG A 187 -1.65 -0.68 8.91
CA ARG A 187 -1.98 -1.37 7.67
C ARG A 187 -0.71 -1.88 7.01
N LEU A 188 -0.73 -3.11 6.51
CA LEU A 188 0.36 -3.63 5.68
C LEU A 188 0.35 -2.86 4.35
N SER A 189 1.30 -1.94 4.17
CA SER A 189 1.40 -1.05 3.00
C SER A 189 2.25 -1.64 1.88
N ASP A 190 3.23 -2.47 2.22
CA ASP A 190 4.06 -3.15 1.23
C ASP A 190 3.27 -4.27 0.54
N ASN A 191 3.04 -4.10 -0.76
CA ASN A 191 2.24 -5.03 -1.55
C ASN A 191 2.91 -6.39 -1.70
N TYR A 192 4.22 -6.41 -1.90
CA TYR A 192 4.95 -7.66 -2.03
C TYR A 192 4.91 -8.49 -0.75
N THR A 193 5.11 -7.87 0.40
CA THR A 193 5.05 -8.56 1.70
C THR A 193 3.67 -9.20 1.92
N ARG A 194 2.56 -8.49 1.65
CA ARG A 194 1.23 -9.10 1.76
C ARG A 194 1.08 -10.30 0.83
N PHE A 195 1.48 -10.13 -0.44
CA PHE A 195 1.39 -11.19 -1.42
C PHE A 195 2.21 -12.42 -1.03
N TYR A 196 3.44 -12.19 -0.55
CA TYR A 196 4.33 -13.23 -0.05
C TYR A 196 3.70 -14.01 1.12
N LEU A 197 3.23 -13.32 2.14
CA LEU A 197 2.63 -13.94 3.32
C LEU A 197 1.34 -14.71 3.01
N GLN A 198 0.54 -14.25 2.05
CA GLN A 198 -0.73 -14.88 1.68
C GLN A 198 -0.55 -16.06 0.71
N TYR A 199 0.42 -16.00 -0.19
CA TYR A 199 0.49 -16.96 -1.28
C TYR A 199 1.81 -17.71 -1.37
N VAL A 200 2.93 -17.03 -1.19
CA VAL A 200 4.25 -17.62 -1.44
C VAL A 200 4.74 -18.44 -0.24
N GLU A 201 4.74 -17.82 0.94
CA GLU A 201 5.23 -18.46 2.16
C GLU A 201 4.51 -19.77 2.50
N PRO A 202 3.14 -19.83 2.50
CA PRO A 202 2.43 -21.06 2.82
C PRO A 202 2.60 -22.18 1.80
N ARG A 203 3.13 -21.86 0.62
CA ARG A 203 3.29 -22.80 -0.51
C ARG A 203 4.75 -23.02 -0.89
N ALA A 204 5.69 -22.61 -0.06
CA ALA A 204 7.10 -22.64 -0.39
C ALA A 204 7.57 -24.05 -0.86
N THR A 205 7.21 -25.09 -0.13
CA THR A 205 7.56 -26.48 -0.50
C THR A 205 6.94 -26.90 -1.85
N GLU A 206 5.72 -26.50 -2.11
CA GLU A 206 5.04 -26.79 -3.38
C GLU A 206 5.66 -26.02 -4.54
N ILE A 207 6.12 -24.79 -4.30
CA ILE A 207 6.84 -23.97 -5.29
C ILE A 207 8.19 -24.61 -5.60
N GLU A 208 8.95 -25.03 -4.59
CA GLU A 208 10.21 -25.76 -4.75
C GLU A 208 10.00 -27.05 -5.56
N GLY A 209 8.89 -27.74 -5.32
CA GLY A 209 8.45 -28.92 -6.09
C GLY A 209 7.86 -28.60 -7.48
N ARG A 210 7.90 -27.33 -7.95
CA ARG A 210 7.41 -26.86 -9.27
C ARG A 210 5.91 -27.11 -9.53
N LYS A 211 5.09 -27.28 -8.47
CA LYS A 211 3.65 -27.54 -8.61
C LYS A 211 2.91 -26.42 -9.35
N TYR A 212 3.40 -25.18 -9.23
CA TYR A 212 2.76 -24.00 -9.82
C TYR A 212 3.22 -23.68 -11.25
N LYS A 213 4.04 -24.51 -11.88
CA LYS A 213 4.55 -24.26 -13.25
C LYS A 213 3.44 -23.99 -14.27
N PHE A 214 2.29 -24.67 -14.12
CA PHE A 214 1.13 -24.53 -15.01
C PHE A 214 -0.20 -24.32 -14.26
N ALA A 215 -0.17 -24.08 -12.96
CA ALA A 215 -1.39 -23.88 -12.18
C ALA A 215 -2.08 -22.55 -12.52
N ALA A 216 -3.40 -22.50 -12.43
CA ALA A 216 -4.16 -21.28 -12.55
C ALA A 216 -4.02 -20.47 -11.25
N LEU A 217 -3.23 -19.39 -11.25
CA LEU A 217 -2.97 -18.57 -10.05
C LEU A 217 -4.23 -17.90 -9.53
N GLU A 218 -5.14 -17.53 -10.43
CA GLU A 218 -6.41 -16.87 -10.08
C GLU A 218 -7.36 -17.78 -9.28
N SER A 219 -7.13 -19.12 -9.32
CA SER A 219 -7.87 -20.07 -8.49
C SER A 219 -7.40 -20.14 -7.03
N LEU A 220 -6.32 -19.46 -6.70
CA LEU A 220 -5.84 -19.37 -5.33
C LEU A 220 -6.87 -18.69 -4.42
N PRO A 221 -7.06 -19.18 -3.19
CA PRO A 221 -8.07 -18.65 -2.28
C PRO A 221 -7.95 -17.14 -2.07
N ARG A 222 -9.07 -16.42 -2.11
CA ARG A 222 -9.15 -14.98 -1.87
C ARG A 222 -8.35 -14.11 -2.87
N TRP A 223 -8.01 -14.63 -4.04
CA TRP A 223 -7.20 -13.91 -5.03
C TRP A 223 -7.73 -12.50 -5.32
N SER A 224 -8.99 -12.38 -5.71
CA SER A 224 -9.63 -11.09 -5.98
C SER A 224 -9.66 -10.16 -4.77
N THR A 225 -9.88 -10.71 -3.57
CA THR A 225 -9.90 -9.94 -2.31
C THR A 225 -8.52 -9.36 -2.00
N VAL A 226 -7.46 -10.16 -2.11
CA VAL A 226 -6.09 -9.69 -1.86
C VAL A 226 -5.69 -8.64 -2.88
N LEU A 227 -5.95 -8.87 -4.16
CA LEU A 227 -5.68 -7.87 -5.19
C LEU A 227 -6.51 -6.58 -5.01
N GLY A 228 -7.72 -6.67 -4.43
CA GLY A 228 -8.50 -5.51 -4.00
C GLY A 228 -7.75 -4.67 -2.96
N TYR A 229 -7.29 -5.29 -1.86
CA TYR A 229 -6.48 -4.61 -0.84
C TYR A 229 -5.17 -4.02 -1.40
N GLN A 230 -4.55 -4.72 -2.35
CA GLN A 230 -3.35 -4.20 -3.01
C GLN A 230 -3.66 -2.97 -3.86
N PHE A 231 -4.79 -2.96 -4.55
CA PHE A 231 -5.22 -1.79 -5.31
C PHE A 231 -5.55 -0.60 -4.39
N GLU A 232 -6.22 -0.83 -3.25
CA GLU A 232 -6.40 0.21 -2.22
C GLU A 232 -5.05 0.80 -1.79
N ASN A 233 -4.04 -0.03 -1.51
CA ASN A 233 -2.69 0.42 -1.17
C ASN A 233 -2.06 1.27 -2.27
N LEU A 234 -2.16 0.84 -3.54
CA LEU A 234 -1.62 1.57 -4.67
C LEU A 234 -2.28 2.94 -4.82
N VAL A 235 -3.61 3.02 -4.63
CA VAL A 235 -4.34 4.30 -4.65
C VAL A 235 -3.87 5.23 -3.53
N LEU A 236 -3.74 4.70 -2.31
CA LEU A 236 -3.27 5.47 -1.16
C LEU A 236 -1.81 5.95 -1.32
N ALA A 237 -0.94 5.12 -1.87
CA ALA A 237 0.46 5.47 -2.14
C ALA A 237 0.59 6.53 -3.25
N ASN A 238 -0.43 6.67 -4.11
CA ASN A 238 -0.47 7.65 -5.19
C ASN A 238 -1.48 8.79 -4.91
N PHE A 239 -1.62 9.17 -3.64
CA PHE A 239 -2.58 10.20 -3.23
C PHE A 239 -2.34 11.54 -3.92
N ASP A 240 -1.10 11.94 -4.18
CA ASP A 240 -0.79 13.19 -4.89
C ASP A 240 -1.46 13.24 -6.27
N ARG A 241 -1.39 12.13 -7.02
CA ARG A 241 -2.08 12.01 -8.30
C ARG A 241 -3.59 12.01 -8.15
N LEU A 242 -4.11 11.28 -7.16
CA LEU A 242 -5.54 11.27 -6.88
C LEU A 242 -6.05 12.66 -6.48
N GLN A 243 -5.28 13.41 -5.69
CA GLN A 243 -5.59 14.79 -5.30
C GLN A 243 -5.74 15.70 -6.55
N GLU A 244 -4.88 15.55 -7.55
CA GLU A 244 -5.02 16.27 -8.83
C GLU A 244 -6.31 15.89 -9.56
N LEU A 245 -6.61 14.58 -9.66
CA LEU A 245 -7.80 14.06 -10.36
C LEU A 245 -9.11 14.48 -9.67
N LEU A 246 -9.09 14.66 -8.35
CA LEU A 246 -10.23 15.15 -7.57
C LEU A 246 -10.34 16.69 -7.57
N GLY A 247 -9.45 17.41 -8.27
CA GLY A 247 -9.46 18.86 -8.30
C GLY A 247 -9.07 19.53 -6.97
N LEU A 248 -8.28 18.83 -6.14
CA LEU A 248 -7.84 19.30 -4.82
C LEU A 248 -6.45 19.96 -4.84
N LYS A 249 -5.87 20.18 -6.03
CA LYS A 249 -4.57 20.86 -6.17
C LYS A 249 -4.66 22.27 -5.61
N GLY A 250 -3.74 22.64 -4.72
CA GLY A 250 -3.76 23.93 -4.04
C GLY A 250 -4.75 24.04 -2.87
N THR A 251 -5.47 22.96 -2.54
CA THR A 251 -6.36 22.92 -1.37
C THR A 251 -5.62 22.39 -0.15
N GLU A 252 -5.73 23.07 0.98
CA GLU A 252 -5.19 22.57 2.25
C GLU A 252 -5.94 21.30 2.69
N ILE A 253 -5.19 20.21 2.82
CA ILE A 253 -5.71 18.93 3.29
C ILE A 253 -5.45 18.81 4.80
N LEU A 254 -6.51 18.82 5.58
CA LEU A 254 -6.42 18.65 7.04
C LEU A 254 -6.15 17.19 7.42
N SER A 255 -6.68 16.25 6.64
CA SER A 255 -6.49 14.81 6.82
C SER A 255 -6.82 14.06 5.54
N ALA A 256 -6.00 13.06 5.20
CA ALA A 256 -6.28 12.09 4.15
C ALA A 256 -5.83 10.71 4.66
N ALA A 257 -6.76 9.87 5.06
CA ALA A 257 -6.47 8.54 5.60
C ALA A 257 -7.69 7.62 5.46
N PRO A 258 -7.49 6.30 5.43
CA PRO A 258 -8.57 5.34 5.64
C PRO A 258 -9.28 5.61 6.96
N TRP A 259 -10.58 5.40 6.97
CA TRP A 259 -11.35 5.58 8.18
C TRP A 259 -12.20 4.35 8.50
N ARG A 260 -12.22 3.99 9.79
CA ARG A 260 -12.98 2.83 10.27
C ARG A 260 -13.73 3.15 11.55
N LYS A 261 -14.96 2.67 11.60
CA LYS A 261 -15.77 2.59 12.81
C LYS A 261 -16.04 1.12 13.09
N LYS A 262 -15.66 0.64 14.26
CA LYS A 262 -15.91 -0.76 14.64
C LYS A 262 -17.39 -1.01 14.85
N ALA A 263 -17.78 -2.26 14.69
CA ALA A 263 -19.09 -2.72 15.13
C ALA A 263 -19.22 -2.50 16.64
N ALA A 264 -20.29 -1.87 17.08
CA ALA A 264 -20.62 -1.66 18.48
C ALA A 264 -22.14 -1.59 18.63
N ASP A 265 -22.66 -2.03 19.78
CA ASP A 265 -24.08 -1.91 20.17
C ASP A 265 -25.06 -2.42 19.08
N GLY A 266 -24.76 -3.59 18.50
CA GLY A 266 -25.62 -4.21 17.46
C GLY A 266 -25.54 -3.54 16.08
N LYS A 267 -24.74 -2.48 15.91
CA LYS A 267 -24.50 -1.84 14.62
C LYS A 267 -23.26 -2.43 13.94
N SER A 268 -23.38 -2.82 12.68
CA SER A 268 -22.24 -3.27 11.88
C SER A 268 -21.19 -2.16 11.71
N GLY A 269 -19.92 -2.55 11.64
CA GLY A 269 -18.81 -1.61 11.39
C GLY A 269 -18.97 -0.86 10.06
N CYS A 270 -18.20 0.20 9.89
CA CYS A 270 -18.13 0.97 8.66
C CYS A 270 -16.67 1.27 8.32
N GLN A 271 -16.30 1.08 7.06
CA GLN A 271 -14.97 1.41 6.54
C GLN A 271 -15.12 2.31 5.32
N ILE A 272 -14.28 3.34 5.26
CA ILE A 272 -14.06 4.17 4.06
C ILE A 272 -12.61 3.98 3.65
N ASP A 273 -12.38 3.68 2.39
CA ASP A 273 -11.05 3.35 1.89
C ASP A 273 -10.12 4.57 1.92
N LEU A 274 -10.67 5.77 1.65
CA LEU A 274 -9.96 7.03 1.87
C LEU A 274 -10.95 8.15 2.22
N LEU A 275 -10.77 8.77 3.37
CA LEU A 275 -11.50 9.95 3.80
C LEU A 275 -10.57 11.16 3.74
N VAL A 276 -10.86 12.10 2.83
CA VAL A 276 -10.11 13.35 2.71
C VAL A 276 -10.91 14.48 3.32
N GLN A 277 -10.32 15.21 4.24
CA GLN A 277 -10.97 16.31 4.95
C GLN A 277 -10.24 17.63 4.69
N THR A 278 -10.98 18.61 4.24
CA THR A 278 -10.55 20.00 4.11
C THR A 278 -11.32 20.87 5.14
N ALA A 279 -11.07 22.16 5.12
CA ALA A 279 -11.82 23.10 5.97
C ALA A 279 -13.33 23.06 5.66
N ARG A 280 -13.72 22.92 4.39
CA ARG A 280 -15.11 23.08 3.94
C ARG A 280 -15.75 21.81 3.37
N THR A 281 -14.95 20.82 3.00
CA THR A 281 -15.41 19.65 2.27
C THR A 281 -14.86 18.37 2.88
N VAL A 282 -15.64 17.32 2.83
CA VAL A 282 -15.22 15.94 3.11
C VAL A 282 -15.40 15.12 1.85
N TRP A 283 -14.37 14.42 1.45
CA TRP A 283 -14.38 13.49 0.32
C TRP A 283 -14.42 12.06 0.84
N VAL A 284 -15.42 11.32 0.40
CA VAL A 284 -15.56 9.89 0.65
C VAL A 284 -15.15 9.18 -0.62
N VAL A 285 -13.98 8.58 -0.61
CA VAL A 285 -13.42 7.87 -1.75
C VAL A 285 -13.54 6.38 -1.50
N GLU A 286 -14.18 5.70 -2.43
CA GLU A 286 -14.29 4.24 -2.51
C GLU A 286 -13.37 3.72 -3.58
N VAL A 287 -12.71 2.60 -3.33
CA VAL A 287 -11.79 1.95 -4.27
C VAL A 287 -12.33 0.57 -4.63
N LYS A 288 -12.54 0.29 -5.91
CA LYS A 288 -13.11 -0.98 -6.38
C LYS A 288 -12.28 -1.59 -7.51
N ARG A 289 -11.90 -2.85 -7.32
CA ARG A 289 -11.31 -3.68 -8.37
C ARG A 289 -12.17 -4.92 -8.56
N ARG A 290 -12.97 -4.90 -9.62
CA ARG A 290 -13.90 -6.00 -9.99
C ARG A 290 -14.03 -6.04 -11.51
N ALA A 291 -14.35 -7.20 -12.09
CA ALA A 291 -14.62 -7.32 -13.52
C ALA A 291 -15.74 -6.37 -13.95
N ARG A 292 -16.82 -6.29 -13.17
CA ARG A 292 -17.92 -5.36 -13.36
C ARG A 292 -18.31 -4.71 -12.03
N ILE A 293 -18.58 -3.41 -12.07
CA ILE A 293 -18.97 -2.58 -10.92
C ILE A 293 -20.39 -2.08 -11.23
N GLY A 294 -21.34 -2.54 -10.45
CA GLY A 294 -22.78 -2.26 -10.60
C GLY A 294 -23.32 -1.30 -9.55
N GLU A 295 -24.63 -1.26 -9.43
CA GLU A 295 -25.36 -0.39 -8.51
C GLU A 295 -25.00 -0.64 -7.04
N GLU A 296 -24.59 -1.86 -6.72
CA GLU A 296 -24.14 -2.23 -5.38
C GLU A 296 -23.03 -1.31 -4.84
N ALA A 297 -22.18 -0.75 -5.71
CA ALA A 297 -21.15 0.19 -5.30
C ALA A 297 -21.75 1.52 -4.79
N VAL A 298 -22.84 1.96 -5.39
CA VAL A 298 -23.59 3.15 -4.96
C VAL A 298 -24.23 2.89 -3.60
N ASP A 299 -24.89 1.75 -3.44
CA ASP A 299 -25.61 1.38 -2.21
C ASP A 299 -24.65 1.14 -1.03
N GLU A 300 -23.49 0.55 -1.29
CA GLU A 300 -22.43 0.40 -0.29
C GLU A 300 -22.00 1.79 0.25
N VAL A 301 -21.69 2.75 -0.63
CA VAL A 301 -21.24 4.09 -0.19
C VAL A 301 -22.38 4.88 0.43
N ARG A 302 -23.59 4.79 -0.09
CA ARG A 302 -24.79 5.41 0.54
C ARG A 302 -25.01 4.90 1.96
N THR A 303 -24.86 3.60 2.18
CA THR A 303 -24.95 2.97 3.49
C THR A 303 -23.83 3.43 4.42
N LYS A 304 -22.60 3.58 3.92
CA LYS A 304 -21.47 4.13 4.69
C LYS A 304 -21.74 5.57 5.11
N LEU A 305 -22.21 6.42 4.20
CA LEU A 305 -22.56 7.81 4.48
C LEU A 305 -23.65 7.96 5.55
N ALA A 306 -24.67 7.11 5.51
CA ALA A 306 -25.75 7.11 6.50
C ALA A 306 -25.27 6.78 7.93
N ARG A 307 -24.09 6.15 8.08
CA ARG A 307 -23.51 5.74 9.38
C ARG A 307 -22.51 6.74 9.95
N ILE A 308 -22.15 7.77 9.19
CA ILE A 308 -21.13 8.75 9.56
C ILE A 308 -21.81 10.11 9.78
N ARG A 309 -21.44 10.76 10.87
CA ARG A 309 -21.78 12.16 11.11
C ARG A 309 -20.52 13.00 10.92
N PHE A 310 -20.67 14.15 10.28
CA PHE A 310 -19.58 15.09 10.07
C PHE A 310 -19.81 16.33 10.92
N LYS A 311 -18.76 16.78 11.63
CA LYS A 311 -18.82 17.99 12.44
C LYS A 311 -18.95 19.23 11.55
N GLY A 312 -19.92 20.08 11.86
CA GLY A 312 -20.17 21.33 11.13
C GLY A 312 -20.90 21.13 9.81
N ARG A 313 -21.10 22.24 9.10
CA ARG A 313 -21.72 22.25 7.75
C ARG A 313 -20.63 22.10 6.69
N LYS A 314 -20.17 20.88 6.46
CA LYS A 314 -19.24 20.57 5.38
C LYS A 314 -19.99 20.00 4.18
N SER A 315 -19.57 20.35 2.97
CA SER A 315 -20.02 19.67 1.76
C SER A 315 -19.45 18.25 1.73
N ILE A 316 -20.26 17.28 1.37
CA ILE A 316 -19.81 15.91 1.17
C ILE A 316 -19.66 15.67 -0.33
N ARG A 317 -18.51 15.16 -0.74
CA ARG A 317 -18.22 14.73 -2.10
C ARG A 317 -17.92 13.24 -2.10
N THR A 318 -18.36 12.57 -3.15
CA THR A 318 -18.13 11.14 -3.32
C THR A 318 -17.28 10.90 -4.55
N ALA A 319 -16.33 9.97 -4.43
CA ALA A 319 -15.50 9.56 -5.55
C ALA A 319 -15.38 8.02 -5.58
N LEU A 320 -15.39 7.47 -6.78
CA LEU A 320 -15.12 6.06 -7.03
C LEU A 320 -13.85 5.93 -7.86
N VAL A 321 -12.80 5.36 -7.28
CA VAL A 321 -11.59 4.93 -8.00
C VAL A 321 -11.78 3.47 -8.38
N TYR A 322 -11.70 3.14 -9.66
CA TYR A 322 -12.10 1.82 -10.09
C TYR A 322 -11.21 1.22 -11.18
N CYS A 323 -11.10 -0.11 -11.12
CA CYS A 323 -10.53 -0.94 -12.18
C CYS A 323 -11.56 -2.01 -12.57
N GLY A 324 -11.98 -2.00 -13.82
CA GLY A 324 -12.99 -2.89 -14.39
C GLY A 324 -14.08 -2.14 -15.15
N GLU A 325 -15.07 -2.88 -15.66
CA GLU A 325 -16.20 -2.30 -16.37
C GLU A 325 -17.16 -1.59 -15.40
N LEU A 326 -17.43 -0.32 -15.65
CA LEU A 326 -18.40 0.44 -14.88
C LEU A 326 -19.77 0.39 -15.57
N ALA A 327 -20.76 -0.20 -14.88
CA ALA A 327 -22.11 -0.31 -15.39
C ALA A 327 -22.75 1.07 -15.67
N PRO A 328 -23.53 1.23 -16.75
CA PRO A 328 -24.16 2.50 -17.11
C PRO A 328 -25.01 3.11 -15.98
N VAL A 329 -25.66 2.29 -15.16
CA VAL A 329 -26.48 2.71 -14.02
C VAL A 329 -25.65 3.50 -12.98
N VAL A 330 -24.38 3.15 -12.76
CA VAL A 330 -23.51 3.85 -11.83
C VAL A 330 -23.19 5.26 -12.34
N ARG A 331 -22.88 5.40 -13.64
CA ARG A 331 -22.68 6.71 -14.27
C ARG A 331 -23.95 7.55 -14.27
N GLY A 332 -25.09 6.94 -14.64
CA GLY A 332 -26.38 7.61 -14.72
C GLY A 332 -26.98 8.01 -13.37
N SER A 333 -26.53 7.39 -12.27
CA SER A 333 -27.03 7.71 -10.92
C SER A 333 -26.68 9.12 -10.44
N GLY A 334 -25.61 9.73 -10.98
CA GLY A 334 -25.10 11.02 -10.51
C GLY A 334 -24.65 11.01 -9.03
N PHE A 335 -24.52 9.82 -8.43
CA PHE A 335 -24.18 9.70 -7.01
C PHE A 335 -22.71 10.01 -6.74
N PHE A 336 -21.82 9.56 -7.60
CA PHE A 336 -20.41 9.89 -7.48
C PHE A 336 -20.10 11.21 -8.20
N ASP A 337 -19.58 12.18 -7.46
CA ASP A 337 -19.11 13.45 -8.04
C ASP A 337 -17.92 13.19 -8.99
N PHE A 338 -17.11 12.17 -8.69
CA PHE A 338 -15.95 11.78 -9.49
C PHE A 338 -15.90 10.27 -9.71
N LEU A 339 -15.72 9.89 -10.97
CA LEU A 339 -15.47 8.52 -11.42
C LEU A 339 -14.06 8.47 -12.00
N VAL A 340 -13.13 7.88 -11.28
CA VAL A 340 -11.70 7.84 -11.62
C VAL A 340 -11.33 6.42 -12.05
N PRO A 341 -11.24 6.15 -13.35
CA PRO A 341 -10.73 4.87 -13.83
C PRO A 341 -9.24 4.74 -13.51
N ALA A 342 -8.79 3.53 -13.25
CA ALA A 342 -7.42 3.24 -12.84
C ALA A 342 -6.35 3.75 -13.83
N GLU A 343 -6.70 3.82 -15.12
CA GLU A 343 -5.86 4.36 -16.18
C GLU A 343 -5.39 5.79 -15.92
N GLU A 344 -6.20 6.59 -15.24
CA GLU A 344 -5.85 7.97 -14.91
C GLU A 344 -4.75 8.08 -13.85
N LEU A 345 -4.53 7.02 -13.06
CA LEU A 345 -3.43 6.97 -12.09
C LEU A 345 -2.06 6.74 -12.75
N PHE A 346 -2.05 6.28 -14.00
CA PHE A 346 -0.81 6.00 -14.76
C PHE A 346 -0.32 7.18 -15.61
N ARG A 347 -1.09 8.28 -15.67
CA ARG A 347 -0.82 9.45 -16.51
C ARG A 347 -0.15 10.62 -15.81
#